data_e4fed9b2d34b78467c621c47e7d33f48
#
_entry.id   e4fed9b2d34b78467c621c47e7d33f48
#
_cell.length_a   1.000
_cell.length_b   1.000
_cell.length_c   1.000
_cell.angle_alpha   90.00
_cell.angle_beta   90.00
_cell.angle_gamma   90.00
#
_symmetry.space_group_name_H-M   'P 1'
#
loop_
_entity.id
_entity.type
_entity.pdbx_description
1 polymer ?
#
loop_
_entity_poly.entity_id
_entity_poly.type
_entity_poly.pdbx_seq_one_letter_code
_entity_poly.pdbx_strand_id
1 'polypeptide(L)'
;MLKRLVLVLALLSGFAIQAPAAFAQGSLTDSYSGEDLVDNGKAFFGSTSQGLASLVERAVSEFGMPNGYILGEDAGGALFAGARYGEGVLHTRNAGEFNVYWQGPSIGFDVGGDGSKVMMLVYNLASIQDVLGRFVGVDGSAYVLGGFGMTVIKRANVVMVPIRSGVGARLGLNVGYLKFTAEPTWNPF
;
A
#
# COMPACT_ATOMS: atom_id res chain seq x y z
N MET A 1 -75.51 -26.78 -2.60
CA MET A 1 -74.51 -26.63 -1.52
C MET A 1 -73.15 -26.45 -2.14
N LEU A 2 -72.71 -25.21 -2.15
CA LEU A 2 -71.56 -24.76 -2.97
C LEU A 2 -70.28 -24.82 -2.14
N LYS A 3 -69.33 -25.69 -2.51
CA LYS A 3 -68.03 -25.81 -1.89
C LYS A 3 -67.16 -24.65 -2.37
N ARG A 4 -66.84 -23.72 -1.49
CA ARG A 4 -65.88 -22.64 -1.74
C ARG A 4 -64.46 -23.20 -1.62
N LEU A 5 -63.78 -23.34 -2.76
CA LEU A 5 -62.39 -23.67 -2.87
C LEU A 5 -61.60 -22.35 -2.66
N VAL A 6 -60.95 -22.20 -1.54
CA VAL A 6 -60.04 -21.07 -1.26
C VAL A 6 -58.69 -21.46 -1.81
N LEU A 7 -58.29 -20.80 -2.88
CA LEU A 7 -56.94 -20.93 -3.49
C LEU A 7 -55.99 -20.03 -2.73
N VAL A 8 -55.16 -20.59 -1.85
CA VAL A 8 -54.08 -19.88 -1.19
C VAL A 8 -52.88 -19.84 -2.15
N LEU A 9 -52.72 -18.71 -2.82
CA LEU A 9 -51.58 -18.45 -3.65
C LEU A 9 -50.40 -18.04 -2.73
N ALA A 10 -49.49 -19.00 -2.43
CA ALA A 10 -48.27 -18.72 -1.69
C ALA A 10 -47.31 -17.95 -2.63
N LEU A 11 -47.17 -16.65 -2.37
CA LEU A 11 -46.11 -15.82 -2.93
C LEU A 11 -44.78 -16.24 -2.30
N LEU A 12 -44.08 -17.14 -2.99
CA LEU A 12 -42.66 -17.38 -2.74
C LEU A 12 -41.88 -16.19 -3.27
N SER A 13 -41.72 -15.16 -2.42
CA SER A 13 -40.75 -14.13 -2.63
C SER A 13 -39.35 -14.75 -2.49
N GLY A 14 -38.74 -15.05 -3.63
CA GLY A 14 -37.36 -15.49 -3.71
C GLY A 14 -36.42 -14.41 -3.18
N PHE A 15 -36.00 -14.57 -1.94
CA PHE A 15 -34.86 -13.84 -1.40
C PHE A 15 -33.63 -14.34 -2.15
N ALA A 16 -33.20 -13.61 -3.19
CA ALA A 16 -31.90 -13.81 -3.78
C ALA A 16 -30.84 -13.45 -2.74
N ILE A 17 -30.33 -14.46 -2.06
CA ILE A 17 -29.12 -14.32 -1.22
C ILE A 17 -28.01 -14.02 -2.21
N GLN A 18 -27.67 -12.74 -2.35
CA GLN A 18 -26.41 -12.35 -3.02
C GLN A 18 -25.29 -12.87 -2.14
N ALA A 19 -24.69 -13.98 -2.54
CA ALA A 19 -23.45 -14.43 -1.95
C ALA A 19 -22.42 -13.29 -2.11
N PRO A 20 -21.70 -12.91 -1.04
CA PRO A 20 -20.59 -11.98 -1.19
C PRO A 20 -19.65 -12.57 -2.23
N ALA A 21 -19.23 -11.75 -3.19
CA ALA A 21 -18.23 -12.14 -4.18
C ALA A 21 -17.02 -12.69 -3.40
N ALA A 22 -16.83 -13.99 -3.45
CA ALA A 22 -15.63 -14.61 -2.93
C ALA A 22 -14.50 -14.04 -3.79
N PHE A 23 -13.70 -13.16 -3.24
CA PHE A 23 -12.45 -12.74 -3.85
C PHE A 23 -11.66 -14.01 -4.06
N ALA A 24 -11.43 -14.36 -5.34
CA ALA A 24 -10.57 -15.48 -5.68
C ALA A 24 -9.22 -15.19 -5.01
N GLN A 25 -8.89 -15.92 -3.96
CA GLN A 25 -7.57 -15.92 -3.36
C GLN A 25 -6.64 -16.63 -4.35
N GLY A 26 -6.27 -15.91 -5.41
CA GLY A 26 -5.13 -16.31 -6.22
C GLY A 26 -3.92 -16.32 -5.29
N SER A 27 -3.13 -17.37 -5.38
CA SER A 27 -1.86 -17.43 -4.66
C SER A 27 -1.03 -16.20 -5.03
N LEU A 28 -0.73 -15.32 -4.09
CA LEU A 28 0.13 -14.13 -4.27
C LEU A 28 1.61 -14.55 -4.38
N THR A 29 1.89 -15.64 -5.06
CA THR A 29 3.23 -16.22 -5.21
C THR A 29 4.04 -15.60 -6.33
N ASP A 30 3.37 -14.98 -7.33
CA ASP A 30 4.06 -14.38 -8.45
C ASP A 30 4.69 -13.05 -8.04
N SER A 31 5.98 -12.94 -8.31
CA SER A 31 6.79 -11.78 -7.92
C SER A 31 7.11 -10.88 -9.12
N TYR A 32 7.50 -9.65 -8.83
CA TYR A 32 7.97 -8.67 -9.79
C TYR A 32 9.48 -8.69 -9.88
N SER A 33 10.02 -8.65 -11.10
CA SER A 33 11.46 -8.49 -11.31
C SER A 33 11.93 -7.08 -10.93
N GLY A 34 13.23 -6.92 -10.66
CA GLY A 34 13.81 -5.60 -10.43
C GLY A 34 13.62 -4.65 -11.62
N GLU A 35 13.66 -5.18 -12.85
CA GLU A 35 13.43 -4.41 -14.08
C GLU A 35 11.99 -3.90 -14.18
N ASP A 36 10.98 -4.77 -13.95
CA ASP A 36 9.58 -4.38 -13.90
C ASP A 36 9.34 -3.23 -12.90
N LEU A 37 9.96 -3.34 -11.71
CA LEU A 37 9.82 -2.34 -10.65
C LEU A 37 10.47 -1.01 -11.00
N VAL A 38 11.66 -1.05 -11.61
CA VAL A 38 12.35 0.15 -12.06
C VAL A 38 11.57 0.85 -13.17
N ASP A 39 10.99 0.11 -14.12
CA ASP A 39 10.24 0.70 -15.23
C ASP A 39 8.90 1.29 -14.75
N ASN A 40 8.16 0.58 -13.89
CA ASN A 40 6.95 1.13 -13.27
C ASN A 40 7.27 2.35 -12.41
N GLY A 41 8.36 2.32 -11.66
CA GLY A 41 8.82 3.45 -10.85
C GLY A 41 9.21 4.66 -11.71
N LYS A 42 9.95 4.46 -12.81
CA LYS A 42 10.29 5.55 -13.75
C LYS A 42 9.04 6.19 -14.35
N ALA A 43 8.09 5.38 -14.80
CA ALA A 43 6.82 5.86 -15.34
C ALA A 43 6.05 6.69 -14.29
N PHE A 44 6.02 6.23 -13.05
CA PHE A 44 5.33 6.89 -11.95
C PHE A 44 6.01 8.19 -11.50
N PHE A 45 7.31 8.16 -11.23
CA PHE A 45 8.05 9.34 -10.76
C PHE A 45 8.32 10.37 -11.86
N GLY A 46 8.21 9.99 -13.13
CA GLY A 46 8.43 10.89 -14.28
C GLY A 46 9.91 11.22 -14.52
N SER A 47 10.85 10.48 -13.95
CA SER A 47 12.28 10.73 -14.10
C SER A 47 13.07 9.44 -14.24
N THR A 48 14.10 9.48 -15.12
CA THR A 48 15.13 8.47 -15.20
C THR A 48 16.14 8.70 -14.08
N SER A 49 15.90 8.15 -12.91
CA SER A 49 16.83 8.35 -11.79
C SER A 49 17.62 7.08 -11.51
N GLN A 50 18.94 7.17 -11.61
CA GLN A 50 19.83 6.12 -11.14
C GLN A 50 19.61 5.80 -9.67
N GLY A 51 19.22 6.79 -8.86
CA GLY A 51 18.91 6.59 -7.46
C GLY A 51 17.77 5.61 -7.23
N LEU A 52 16.68 5.69 -8.02
CA LEU A 52 15.58 4.73 -7.93
C LEU A 52 16.04 3.30 -8.26
N ALA A 53 16.74 3.13 -9.38
CA ALA A 53 17.21 1.81 -9.80
C ALA A 53 18.11 1.16 -8.73
N SER A 54 19.06 1.92 -8.19
CA SER A 54 19.96 1.42 -7.14
C SER A 54 19.23 1.08 -5.83
N LEU A 55 18.17 1.84 -5.46
CA LEU A 55 17.37 1.51 -4.28
C LEU A 55 16.50 0.27 -4.48
N VAL A 56 15.92 0.10 -5.67
CA VAL A 56 15.18 -1.12 -6.04
C VAL A 56 16.12 -2.33 -6.04
N GLU A 57 17.30 -2.22 -6.67
CA GLU A 57 18.31 -3.28 -6.69
C GLU A 57 18.74 -3.68 -5.27
N ARG A 58 18.98 -2.69 -4.41
CA ARG A 58 19.30 -2.94 -3.00
C ARG A 58 18.16 -3.67 -2.29
N ALA A 59 16.92 -3.23 -2.44
CA ALA A 59 15.78 -3.86 -1.81
C ALA A 59 15.58 -5.31 -2.29
N VAL A 60 15.73 -5.55 -3.60
CA VAL A 60 15.67 -6.91 -4.18
C VAL A 60 16.83 -7.78 -3.68
N SER A 61 18.03 -7.23 -3.55
CA SER A 61 19.20 -7.96 -3.00
C SER A 61 19.01 -8.35 -1.54
N GLU A 62 18.35 -7.50 -0.74
CA GLU A 62 18.17 -7.72 0.71
C GLU A 62 16.95 -8.59 1.03
N PHE A 63 15.84 -8.40 0.31
CA PHE A 63 14.54 -9.04 0.62
C PHE A 63 14.04 -10.00 -0.46
N GLY A 64 14.75 -10.15 -1.57
CA GLY A 64 14.29 -10.92 -2.73
C GLY A 64 13.34 -10.14 -3.63
N MET A 65 12.57 -10.87 -4.45
CA MET A 65 11.60 -10.27 -5.35
C MET A 65 10.28 -10.01 -4.62
N PRO A 66 9.74 -8.77 -4.65
CA PRO A 66 8.46 -8.48 -4.02
C PRO A 66 7.30 -9.11 -4.80
N ASN A 67 6.26 -9.51 -4.10
CA ASN A 67 5.02 -10.04 -4.70
C ASN A 67 3.88 -9.02 -4.78
N GLY A 68 4.16 -7.77 -4.45
CA GLY A 68 3.31 -6.62 -4.67
C GLY A 68 4.11 -5.32 -4.62
N TYR A 69 3.53 -4.24 -5.15
CA TYR A 69 4.03 -2.90 -4.93
C TYR A 69 2.89 -1.90 -4.87
N ILE A 70 3.09 -0.80 -4.15
CA ILE A 70 2.13 0.30 -4.03
C ILE A 70 2.71 1.52 -4.72
N LEU A 71 1.91 2.17 -5.57
CA LEU A 71 2.20 3.49 -6.11
C LEU A 71 1.20 4.48 -5.53
N GLY A 72 1.70 5.59 -5.02
CA GLY A 72 0.83 6.59 -4.41
C GLY A 72 1.56 7.85 -3.98
N GLU A 73 0.83 8.70 -3.27
CA GLU A 73 1.33 9.98 -2.81
C GLU A 73 1.08 10.12 -1.30
N ASP A 74 2.00 10.72 -0.60
CA ASP A 74 1.80 11.07 0.80
C ASP A 74 2.05 12.56 1.05
N ALA A 75 1.30 13.09 1.99
CA ALA A 75 1.44 14.45 2.48
C ALA A 75 1.62 14.42 4.00
N GLY A 76 2.48 15.29 4.50
CA GLY A 76 2.75 15.40 5.93
C GLY A 76 3.30 16.76 6.28
N GLY A 77 3.61 16.95 7.56
CA GLY A 77 4.26 18.15 8.03
C GLY A 77 3.42 19.05 8.92
N ALA A 78 3.79 20.31 9.01
CA ALA A 78 3.19 21.26 9.94
C ALA A 78 1.68 21.50 9.75
N LEU A 79 1.19 21.34 8.51
CA LEU A 79 -0.24 21.49 8.18
C LEU A 79 -1.10 20.39 8.80
N PHE A 80 -0.54 19.22 9.09
CA PHE A 80 -1.24 18.08 9.64
C PHE A 80 -0.86 17.77 11.11
N ALA A 81 -0.37 18.77 11.84
CA ALA A 81 -0.06 18.65 13.27
C ALA A 81 0.86 17.45 13.61
N GLY A 82 1.85 17.19 12.77
CA GLY A 82 2.80 16.08 12.99
C GLY A 82 2.27 14.71 12.53
N ALA A 83 1.17 14.68 11.77
CA ALA A 83 0.67 13.48 11.11
C ALA A 83 1.05 13.44 9.63
N ARG A 84 1.09 12.22 9.07
CA ARG A 84 1.26 11.93 7.66
C ARG A 84 0.05 11.14 7.19
N TYR A 85 -0.44 11.48 6.01
CA TYR A 85 -1.53 10.79 5.33
C TYR A 85 -1.10 10.50 3.90
N GLY A 86 -1.53 9.37 3.38
CA GLY A 86 -1.28 9.03 1.99
C GLY A 86 -2.30 8.06 1.46
N GLU A 87 -2.33 7.98 0.14
CA GLU A 87 -3.18 7.07 -0.61
C GLU A 87 -2.45 6.54 -1.83
N GLY A 88 -2.86 5.37 -2.30
CA GLY A 88 -2.25 4.75 -3.46
C GLY A 88 -2.96 3.47 -3.87
N VAL A 89 -2.39 2.82 -4.87
CA VAL A 89 -2.88 1.57 -5.42
C VAL A 89 -1.85 0.47 -5.17
N LEU A 90 -2.28 -0.60 -4.53
CA LEU A 90 -1.52 -1.84 -4.43
C LEU A 90 -1.72 -2.64 -5.72
N HIS A 91 -0.63 -2.94 -6.39
CA HIS A 91 -0.59 -3.78 -7.59
C HIS A 91 -0.08 -5.17 -7.22
N THR A 92 -0.81 -6.20 -7.65
CA THR A 92 -0.41 -7.61 -7.52
C THR A 92 -0.59 -8.31 -8.85
N ARG A 93 0.26 -9.30 -9.17
CA ARG A 93 0.16 -10.00 -10.46
C ARG A 93 -1.11 -10.85 -10.59
N ASN A 94 -1.58 -11.45 -9.49
CA ASN A 94 -2.62 -12.47 -9.55
C ASN A 94 -3.95 -12.06 -8.92
N ALA A 95 -3.94 -11.02 -8.06
CA ALA A 95 -5.14 -10.59 -7.35
C ALA A 95 -5.70 -9.24 -7.85
N GLY A 96 -4.99 -8.55 -8.75
CA GLY A 96 -5.41 -7.27 -9.31
C GLY A 96 -4.92 -6.06 -8.51
N GLU A 97 -5.68 -4.98 -8.58
CA GLU A 97 -5.34 -3.68 -8.02
C GLU A 97 -6.30 -3.31 -6.89
N PHE A 98 -5.77 -2.73 -5.79
CA PHE A 98 -6.55 -2.37 -4.61
C PHE A 98 -6.15 -0.99 -4.10
N ASN A 99 -7.13 -0.14 -3.82
CA ASN A 99 -6.88 1.13 -3.17
C ASN A 99 -6.45 0.90 -1.71
N VAL A 100 -5.42 1.59 -1.29
CA VAL A 100 -4.91 1.55 0.08
C VAL A 100 -4.62 2.96 0.56
N TYR A 101 -4.89 3.19 1.82
CA TYR A 101 -4.66 4.46 2.50
C TYR A 101 -3.72 4.21 3.67
N TRP A 102 -2.85 5.18 3.99
CA TRP A 102 -1.98 5.06 5.14
C TRP A 102 -1.88 6.35 5.91
N GLN A 103 -1.66 6.21 7.20
CA GLN A 103 -1.47 7.29 8.14
C GLN A 103 -0.46 6.90 9.21
N GLY A 104 0.19 7.90 9.78
CA GLY A 104 1.16 7.72 10.86
C GLY A 104 1.74 9.03 11.35
N PRO A 105 2.64 8.99 12.33
CA PRO A 105 3.34 10.18 12.77
C PRO A 105 4.26 10.70 11.67
N SER A 106 4.28 12.02 11.49
CA SER A 106 5.28 12.72 10.69
C SER A 106 6.34 13.27 11.62
N ILE A 107 7.53 12.71 11.57
CA ILE A 107 8.67 13.20 12.35
C ILE A 107 9.61 13.90 11.37
N GLY A 108 9.56 15.23 11.34
CA GLY A 108 10.42 16.05 10.49
C GLY A 108 9.62 17.15 9.75
N PHE A 109 10.32 18.16 9.33
CA PHE A 109 9.75 19.23 8.52
C PHE A 109 9.87 18.83 7.04
N ASP A 110 8.89 18.09 6.54
CA ASP A 110 8.64 18.06 5.10
C ASP A 110 7.99 19.41 4.74
N VAL A 111 8.83 20.41 4.49
CA VAL A 111 8.38 21.70 3.97
C VAL A 111 8.21 21.57 2.47
N GLY A 112 7.05 21.09 2.08
CA GLY A 112 6.60 21.09 0.71
C GLY A 112 5.08 20.89 0.73
N GLY A 113 4.32 21.89 0.30
CA GLY A 113 2.86 21.82 0.19
C GLY A 113 2.38 20.85 -0.90
N ASP A 114 3.31 20.26 -1.63
CA ASP A 114 3.05 19.26 -2.67
C ASP A 114 3.33 17.87 -2.10
N GLY A 115 2.38 16.96 -2.28
CA GLY A 115 2.52 15.57 -1.84
C GLY A 115 3.78 14.90 -2.43
N SER A 116 4.44 14.06 -1.64
CA SER A 116 5.60 13.30 -2.10
C SER A 116 5.12 12.02 -2.75
N LYS A 117 5.57 11.76 -3.98
CA LYS A 117 5.36 10.46 -4.62
C LYS A 117 6.09 9.36 -3.85
N VAL A 118 5.42 8.25 -3.65
CA VAL A 118 5.98 7.09 -2.96
C VAL A 118 5.69 5.80 -3.72
N MET A 119 6.71 4.96 -3.86
CA MET A 119 6.61 3.57 -4.29
C MET A 119 6.97 2.69 -3.10
N MET A 120 6.11 1.72 -2.74
CA MET A 120 6.42 0.79 -1.65
C MET A 120 6.48 -0.62 -2.21
N LEU A 121 7.63 -1.28 -2.10
CA LEU A 121 7.78 -2.69 -2.46
C LEU A 121 7.22 -3.55 -1.33
N VAL A 122 6.41 -4.56 -1.66
CA VAL A 122 5.72 -5.41 -0.68
C VAL A 122 6.19 -6.85 -0.83
N TYR A 123 6.66 -7.42 0.27
CA TYR A 123 7.24 -8.77 0.33
C TYR A 123 6.43 -9.66 1.25
N ASN A 124 6.38 -10.94 0.93
CA ASN A 124 5.73 -11.99 1.71
C ASN A 124 4.23 -11.72 1.95
N LEU A 125 3.57 -11.09 0.98
CA LEU A 125 2.13 -10.83 1.02
C LEU A 125 1.37 -12.12 0.72
N ALA A 126 0.74 -12.72 1.71
CA ALA A 126 -0.06 -13.94 1.53
C ALA A 126 -1.50 -13.63 1.11
N SER A 127 -2.05 -12.52 1.58
CA SER A 127 -3.38 -12.02 1.21
C SER A 127 -3.40 -10.50 1.17
N ILE A 128 -4.37 -9.91 0.46
CA ILE A 128 -4.54 -8.45 0.41
C ILE A 128 -4.78 -7.85 1.80
N GLN A 129 -5.47 -8.57 2.68
CA GLN A 129 -5.74 -8.15 4.06
C GLN A 129 -4.47 -7.98 4.89
N ASP A 130 -3.38 -8.67 4.52
CA ASP A 130 -2.11 -8.57 5.23
C ASP A 130 -1.40 -7.22 5.04
N VAL A 131 -1.80 -6.45 4.01
CA VAL A 131 -1.37 -5.04 3.85
C VAL A 131 -2.00 -4.15 4.91
N LEU A 132 -3.21 -4.49 5.37
CA LEU A 132 -3.97 -3.65 6.30
C LEU A 132 -3.45 -3.81 7.73
N GLY A 133 -3.33 -2.70 8.45
CA GLY A 133 -2.89 -2.66 9.84
C GLY A 133 -1.63 -1.83 10.05
N ARG A 134 -1.02 -1.96 11.22
CA ARG A 134 0.11 -1.12 11.64
C ARG A 134 1.44 -1.80 11.34
N PHE A 135 2.25 -1.15 10.51
CA PHE A 135 3.63 -1.52 10.20
C PHE A 135 4.58 -0.64 11.00
N VAL A 136 5.58 -1.24 11.62
CA VAL A 136 6.56 -0.54 12.47
C VAL A 136 7.86 -0.40 11.71
N GLY A 137 8.50 0.76 11.85
CA GLY A 137 9.80 1.06 11.25
C GLY A 137 10.90 0.15 11.81
N VAL A 138 11.85 -0.21 10.95
CA VAL A 138 13.05 -0.94 11.33
C VAL A 138 14.19 0.05 11.51
N ASP A 139 14.76 0.11 12.70
CA ASP A 139 15.86 1.02 13.02
C ASP A 139 17.08 0.76 12.12
N GLY A 140 17.74 1.83 11.69
CA GLY A 140 18.92 1.75 10.83
C GLY A 140 18.64 1.33 9.37
N SER A 141 17.39 1.15 8.98
CA SER A 141 17.02 0.74 7.61
C SER A 141 16.97 1.88 6.59
N ALA A 142 17.21 3.09 7.02
CA ALA A 142 17.08 4.25 6.16
C ALA A 142 18.26 4.42 5.21
N TYR A 143 17.95 4.68 3.94
CA TYR A 143 18.92 4.87 2.88
C TYR A 143 18.54 6.03 1.98
N VAL A 144 19.53 6.84 1.57
CA VAL A 144 19.32 7.99 0.68
C VAL A 144 20.26 7.88 -0.50
N LEU A 145 19.72 7.97 -1.70
CA LEU A 145 20.53 7.95 -2.93
C LEU A 145 19.82 8.70 -4.07
N GLY A 146 20.53 9.60 -4.73
CA GLY A 146 20.10 10.23 -5.97
C GLY A 146 18.76 10.98 -5.88
N GLY A 147 18.46 11.62 -4.75
CA GLY A 147 17.21 12.34 -4.52
C GLY A 147 16.03 11.47 -4.08
N PHE A 148 16.27 10.19 -3.81
CA PHE A 148 15.31 9.25 -3.25
C PHE A 148 15.72 8.79 -1.85
N GLY A 149 14.73 8.49 -1.03
CA GLY A 149 14.93 7.86 0.27
C GLY A 149 14.18 6.55 0.38
N MET A 150 14.79 5.57 1.02
CA MET A 150 14.23 4.25 1.28
C MET A 150 14.25 3.98 2.78
N THR A 151 13.20 3.34 3.27
CA THR A 151 13.11 2.82 4.65
C THR A 151 12.49 1.43 4.62
N VAL A 152 12.56 0.70 5.73
CA VAL A 152 11.92 -0.61 5.87
C VAL A 152 10.91 -0.54 7.01
N ILE A 153 9.71 -1.03 6.77
CA ILE A 153 8.67 -1.20 7.78
C ILE A 153 8.16 -2.65 7.75
N LYS A 154 7.79 -3.18 8.92
CA LYS A 154 7.39 -4.59 9.05
C LYS A 154 6.13 -4.75 9.89
N ARG A 155 5.34 -5.77 9.54
CA ARG A 155 4.21 -6.28 10.32
C ARG A 155 4.12 -7.79 10.13
N ALA A 156 4.29 -8.54 11.21
CA ALA A 156 4.40 -10.00 11.13
C ALA A 156 5.44 -10.44 10.08
N ASN A 157 5.04 -11.23 9.09
CA ASN A 157 5.93 -11.69 8.03
C ASN A 157 6.01 -10.73 6.82
N VAL A 158 5.09 -9.75 6.74
CA VAL A 158 5.07 -8.81 5.62
C VAL A 158 6.12 -7.73 5.85
N VAL A 159 6.93 -7.51 4.83
CA VAL A 159 7.92 -6.43 4.78
C VAL A 159 7.48 -5.44 3.71
N MET A 160 7.50 -4.16 4.02
CA MET A 160 7.33 -3.10 3.04
C MET A 160 8.55 -2.21 3.00
N VAL A 161 8.92 -1.78 1.80
CA VAL A 161 10.06 -0.91 1.56
C VAL A 161 9.58 0.35 0.85
N PRO A 162 9.16 1.40 1.58
CA PRO A 162 8.83 2.69 1.00
C PRO A 162 10.06 3.37 0.37
N ILE A 163 9.94 3.76 -0.90
CA ILE A 163 10.89 4.57 -1.65
C ILE A 163 10.18 5.88 -2.02
N ARG A 164 10.71 7.01 -1.58
CA ARG A 164 10.14 8.35 -1.79
C ARG A 164 11.04 9.23 -2.62
N SER A 165 10.42 10.06 -3.48
CA SER A 165 11.12 11.11 -4.22
C SER A 165 11.09 12.45 -3.45
N GLY A 166 11.97 13.39 -3.85
CA GLY A 166 11.96 14.75 -3.31
C GLY A 166 12.66 14.89 -1.95
N VAL A 167 13.43 13.92 -1.60
CA VAL A 167 14.08 13.86 -0.30
C VAL A 167 15.37 14.67 -0.32
N GLY A 168 15.32 15.87 0.22
CA GLY A 168 16.52 16.58 0.65
C GLY A 168 17.20 15.83 1.80
N ALA A 169 18.41 16.23 2.18
CA ALA A 169 19.25 15.60 3.22
C ALA A 169 18.64 15.54 4.64
N ARG A 170 17.36 15.78 4.78
CA ARG A 170 16.61 15.81 6.05
C ARG A 170 15.46 14.82 6.06
N LEU A 171 15.70 13.64 5.55
CA LEU A 171 14.78 12.54 5.76
C LEU A 171 14.46 12.42 7.23
N GLY A 172 13.20 12.61 7.57
CA GLY A 172 12.65 12.05 8.79
C GLY A 172 12.78 10.51 8.66
N LEU A 173 13.97 10.01 8.93
CA LEU A 173 14.36 8.61 8.81
C LEU A 173 13.72 7.72 9.87
N ASN A 174 12.95 8.33 10.77
CA ASN A 174 12.22 7.62 11.81
C ASN A 174 10.75 7.53 11.44
N VAL A 175 10.43 6.56 10.60
CA VAL A 175 9.04 6.13 10.48
C VAL A 175 8.75 5.29 11.72
N GLY A 176 8.18 5.88 12.76
CA GLY A 176 7.79 5.13 13.95
C GLY A 176 6.81 4.02 13.59
N TYR A 177 5.78 4.32 12.83
CA TYR A 177 4.85 3.34 12.22
C TYR A 177 4.05 3.98 11.08
N LEU A 178 3.49 3.12 10.21
CA LEU A 178 2.41 3.46 9.28
C LEU A 178 1.26 2.49 9.49
N LYS A 179 0.04 3.01 9.58
CA LYS A 179 -1.19 2.23 9.66
C LYS A 179 -1.87 2.26 8.29
N PHE A 180 -2.04 1.10 7.69
CA PHE A 180 -2.72 0.95 6.40
C PHE A 180 -4.19 0.58 6.60
N THR A 181 -5.08 1.18 5.79
CA THR A 181 -6.53 0.98 5.82
C THR A 181 -7.09 0.84 4.42
N ALA A 182 -8.24 0.15 4.29
CA ALA A 182 -8.94 0.02 3.02
C ALA A 182 -9.75 1.28 2.65
N GLU A 183 -10.04 2.11 3.64
CA GLU A 183 -10.78 3.37 3.47
C GLU A 183 -9.99 4.51 4.12
N PRO A 184 -10.16 5.76 3.61
CA PRO A 184 -9.51 6.92 4.20
C PRO A 184 -9.99 7.12 5.65
N THR A 185 -9.03 7.41 6.55
CA THR A 185 -9.34 7.73 7.95
C THR A 185 -8.45 8.85 8.46
N TRP A 186 -9.00 9.71 9.30
CA TRP A 186 -8.27 10.79 9.95
C TRP A 186 -7.62 10.38 11.27
N ASN A 187 -7.84 9.15 11.72
CA ASN A 187 -7.25 8.64 12.95
C ASN A 187 -5.90 7.95 12.67
N PRO A 188 -4.77 8.62 12.93
CA PRO A 188 -3.43 8.06 12.71
C PRO A 188 -3.03 6.99 13.75
N PHE A 189 -3.85 6.78 14.81
CA PHE A 189 -3.58 5.88 15.94
C PHE A 189 -4.35 4.57 15.89
#